data_1ba2cd06074db8155a45f72c675f99fc
#
_entry.id   1ba2cd06074db8155a45f72c675f99fc
#
_cell.length_a   1.000
_cell.length_b   1.000
_cell.length_c   1.000
_cell.angle_alpha   90.00
_cell.angle_beta   90.00
_cell.angle_gamma   90.00
#
_symmetry.space_group_name_H-M   'P 1'
#
loop_
_entity.id
_entity.type
_entity.pdbx_description
1 polymer ?
#
loop_
_entity_poly.entity_id
_entity_poly.type
_entity_poly.pdbx_seq_one_letter_code
_entity_poly.pdbx_strand_id
1 'polypeptide(L)'
;MFKVKVPATSANMGPGFDCIGIALDLYNEVEVYESDKPLHFIWECEEEEVPEKENFIYTSMIDVFKEHDFPIPNVKVIARKCNIPMVRGLGSSSAAIVAGLTLAYALMGKDFDKDLLAYKAWVIEGHPDNVVPCFLGGMTISVMDEGKPYTTHVPIEDRVKFMAVIPPYKTETKQSREVLPKDYTRADCIQNVSRASMMINAFNLKDYHLLRTAFGDRIHQPYRLPLLKDATYVFELFKENGAIGEFMSGSGSTLMGVFLDDCQDRKLVIEEKLKAIDPLFRVELLNVDRTGVVLSKI
;
A
#
# COMPACT_ATOMS: atom_id res chain seq x y z
N MET A 1 -9.31 -15.43 20.97
CA MET A 1 -8.59 -15.61 19.71
C MET A 1 -9.04 -14.57 18.72
N PHE A 2 -8.16 -14.12 17.81
CA PHE A 2 -8.45 -13.01 16.90
C PHE A 2 -7.89 -13.31 15.52
N LYS A 3 -8.57 -12.77 14.50
CA LYS A 3 -8.12 -12.74 13.12
C LYS A 3 -8.10 -11.29 12.64
N VAL A 4 -7.01 -10.89 12.01
CA VAL A 4 -6.85 -9.60 11.34
C VAL A 4 -6.72 -9.83 9.84
N LYS A 5 -7.48 -9.07 9.07
CA LYS A 5 -7.40 -8.97 7.61
C LYS A 5 -6.95 -7.55 7.27
N VAL A 6 -5.86 -7.41 6.53
CA VAL A 6 -5.28 -6.12 6.14
C VAL A 6 -5.22 -5.99 4.62
N PRO A 7 -5.63 -4.85 4.05
CA PRO A 7 -5.56 -4.63 2.61
C PRO A 7 -4.16 -4.24 2.15
N ALA A 8 -3.86 -4.50 0.89
CA ALA A 8 -2.76 -3.88 0.17
C ALA A 8 -3.01 -2.39 -0.01
N THR A 9 -1.96 -1.63 -0.23
CA THR A 9 -2.06 -0.20 -0.49
C THR A 9 -1.13 0.22 -1.62
N SER A 10 -1.52 1.28 -2.33
CA SER A 10 -0.68 1.93 -3.31
C SER A 10 -0.45 3.38 -2.90
N ALA A 11 0.80 3.72 -2.69
CA ALA A 11 1.24 5.02 -2.21
C ALA A 11 1.60 5.96 -3.37
N ASN A 12 1.64 7.25 -3.07
CA ASN A 12 2.02 8.36 -3.96
C ASN A 12 1.01 8.66 -5.07
N MET A 13 0.47 7.65 -5.74
CA MET A 13 -0.48 7.81 -6.86
C MET A 13 -0.06 8.90 -7.87
N GLY A 14 1.19 8.82 -8.34
CA GLY A 14 1.80 9.87 -9.16
C GLY A 14 2.25 11.07 -8.32
N PRO A 15 1.58 12.25 -8.40
CA PRO A 15 2.09 13.50 -7.79
C PRO A 15 1.86 13.63 -6.28
N GLY A 16 1.25 12.65 -5.62
CA GLY A 16 0.93 12.68 -4.19
C GLY A 16 2.02 12.10 -3.27
N PHE A 17 3.28 12.37 -3.58
CA PHE A 17 4.44 11.83 -2.87
C PHE A 17 4.35 12.01 -1.35
N ASP A 18 4.48 10.89 -0.61
CA ASP A 18 4.44 10.79 0.85
C ASP A 18 3.15 11.39 1.51
N CYS A 19 2.06 11.59 0.76
CA CYS A 19 0.82 12.13 1.33
C CYS A 19 -0.47 11.47 0.82
N ILE A 20 -0.48 10.89 -0.39
CA ILE A 20 -1.67 10.29 -0.99
C ILE A 20 -1.49 8.78 -1.15
N GLY A 21 -2.48 8.02 -0.68
CA GLY A 21 -2.50 6.58 -0.85
C GLY A 21 -3.91 6.01 -0.96
N ILE A 22 -3.99 4.76 -1.41
CA ILE A 22 -5.25 4.06 -1.62
C ILE A 22 -5.16 2.61 -1.13
N ALA A 23 -6.21 2.13 -0.47
CA ALA A 23 -6.35 0.73 -0.10
C ALA A 23 -7.01 -0.07 -1.23
N LEU A 24 -6.52 -1.28 -1.44
CA LEU A 24 -6.91 -2.16 -2.54
C LEU A 24 -7.33 -3.54 -2.01
N ASP A 25 -8.23 -4.23 -2.70
CA ASP A 25 -8.85 -5.50 -2.29
C ASP A 25 -7.97 -6.74 -2.45
N LEU A 26 -6.68 -6.59 -2.21
CA LEU A 26 -5.70 -7.67 -2.07
C LEU A 26 -5.28 -7.76 -0.59
N TYR A 27 -5.37 -8.94 0.04
CA TYR A 27 -5.30 -9.01 1.51
C TYR A 27 -4.29 -10.00 2.03
N ASN A 28 -3.65 -9.63 3.15
CA ASN A 28 -3.04 -10.58 4.08
C ASN A 28 -3.98 -10.89 5.24
N GLU A 29 -3.91 -12.12 5.76
CA GLU A 29 -4.68 -12.57 6.92
C GLU A 29 -3.72 -13.14 7.97
N VAL A 30 -3.86 -12.65 9.19
CA VAL A 30 -3.05 -13.05 10.35
C VAL A 30 -3.99 -13.45 11.47
N GLU A 31 -3.72 -14.59 12.09
CA GLU A 31 -4.51 -15.11 13.21
C GLU A 31 -3.65 -15.21 14.47
N VAL A 32 -4.28 -15.03 15.63
CA VAL A 32 -3.63 -15.22 16.92
C VAL A 32 -4.41 -16.18 17.80
N TYR A 33 -3.71 -17.13 18.38
CA TYR A 33 -4.23 -18.16 19.26
C TYR A 33 -3.47 -18.22 20.58
N GLU A 34 -4.11 -18.74 21.63
CA GLU A 34 -3.42 -19.08 22.87
C GLU A 34 -2.32 -20.13 22.63
N SER A 35 -1.27 -20.04 23.40
CA SER A 35 -0.12 -20.95 23.34
C SER A 35 0.41 -21.20 24.76
N ASP A 36 1.19 -22.24 24.96
CA ASP A 36 1.98 -22.51 26.15
C ASP A 36 3.32 -21.78 26.20
N LYS A 37 3.70 -21.14 25.08
CA LYS A 37 4.95 -20.39 24.91
C LYS A 37 4.68 -18.89 24.81
N PRO A 38 5.63 -18.03 25.20
CA PRO A 38 5.57 -16.61 24.91
C PRO A 38 5.36 -16.32 23.43
N LEU A 39 4.89 -15.13 23.10
CA LEU A 39 4.64 -14.67 21.74
C LEU A 39 5.68 -15.20 20.75
N HIS A 40 5.22 -16.01 19.80
CA HIS A 40 6.03 -16.53 18.71
C HIS A 40 5.24 -16.52 17.40
N PHE A 41 5.96 -16.53 16.27
CA PHE A 41 5.40 -16.39 14.94
C PHE A 41 5.52 -17.68 14.13
N ILE A 42 4.48 -17.99 13.34
CA ILE A 42 4.42 -19.17 12.45
C ILE A 42 4.03 -18.70 11.05
N TRP A 43 4.82 -19.06 10.06
CA TRP A 43 4.51 -18.86 8.66
C TRP A 43 3.80 -20.09 8.10
N GLU A 44 2.55 -19.90 7.61
CA GLU A 44 1.79 -20.94 6.91
C GLU A 44 1.45 -20.52 5.47
N CYS A 45 2.07 -19.47 4.98
CA CYS A 45 1.96 -19.00 3.60
C CYS A 45 3.26 -19.27 2.83
N GLU A 46 3.19 -19.25 1.48
CA GLU A 46 4.31 -19.59 0.59
C GLU A 46 5.39 -18.49 0.49
N GLU A 47 5.21 -17.38 1.18
CA GLU A 47 6.21 -16.30 1.22
C GLU A 47 7.44 -16.70 2.06
N GLU A 48 8.57 -16.08 1.75
CA GLU A 48 9.83 -16.28 2.46
C GLU A 48 9.70 -15.91 3.94
N GLU A 49 10.12 -16.81 4.84
CA GLU A 49 10.11 -16.54 6.28
C GLU A 49 11.00 -15.36 6.63
N VAL A 50 10.45 -14.42 7.39
CA VAL A 50 11.18 -13.26 7.88
C VAL A 50 11.59 -13.51 9.33
N PRO A 51 12.88 -13.32 9.70
CA PRO A 51 13.32 -13.43 11.08
C PRO A 51 12.51 -12.53 12.02
N GLU A 52 12.22 -12.99 13.24
CA GLU A 52 11.36 -12.25 14.21
C GLU A 52 11.77 -10.78 14.37
N LYS A 53 13.08 -10.49 14.40
CA LYS A 53 13.61 -9.12 14.55
C LYS A 53 13.34 -8.22 13.35
N GLU A 54 13.06 -8.79 12.19
CA GLU A 54 12.75 -8.11 10.93
C GLU A 54 11.25 -8.19 10.59
N ASN A 55 10.50 -9.01 11.35
CA ASN A 55 9.06 -9.18 11.17
C ASN A 55 8.29 -8.02 11.80
N PHE A 56 7.77 -7.12 10.98
CA PHE A 56 7.05 -5.93 11.44
C PHE A 56 5.75 -6.25 12.20
N ILE A 57 5.12 -7.41 11.99
CA ILE A 57 3.98 -7.83 12.82
C ILE A 57 4.47 -8.06 14.25
N TYR A 58 5.53 -8.87 14.40
CA TYR A 58 6.10 -9.21 15.70
C TYR A 58 6.65 -7.97 16.43
N THR A 59 7.49 -7.19 15.75
CA THR A 59 8.14 -6.01 16.36
C THR A 59 7.13 -4.96 16.79
N SER A 60 6.10 -4.68 15.96
CA SER A 60 5.02 -3.75 16.31
C SER A 60 4.21 -4.21 17.52
N MET A 61 3.93 -5.53 17.65
CA MET A 61 3.27 -6.07 18.85
C MET A 61 4.12 -5.88 20.09
N ILE A 62 5.41 -6.22 20.02
CA ILE A 62 6.35 -6.10 21.16
C ILE A 62 6.47 -4.64 21.61
N ASP A 63 6.56 -3.70 20.68
CA ASP A 63 6.72 -2.28 20.99
C ASP A 63 5.46 -1.71 21.66
N VAL A 64 4.28 -2.11 21.21
CA VAL A 64 3.01 -1.75 21.88
C VAL A 64 2.92 -2.34 23.29
N PHE A 65 3.26 -3.60 23.47
CA PHE A 65 3.26 -4.21 24.83
C PHE A 65 4.22 -3.49 25.77
N LYS A 66 5.42 -3.12 25.30
CA LYS A 66 6.38 -2.33 26.10
C LYS A 66 5.85 -0.93 26.42
N GLU A 67 5.28 -0.22 25.45
CA GLU A 67 4.71 1.13 25.64
C GLU A 67 3.64 1.16 26.74
N HIS A 68 2.91 0.05 26.88
CA HIS A 68 1.81 -0.07 27.83
C HIS A 68 2.13 -0.86 29.10
N ASP A 69 3.39 -1.18 29.35
CA ASP A 69 3.84 -2.05 30.46
C ASP A 69 3.03 -3.36 30.55
N PHE A 70 2.60 -3.87 29.38
CA PHE A 70 1.82 -5.10 29.31
C PHE A 70 2.76 -6.32 29.19
N PRO A 71 2.56 -7.37 29.99
CA PRO A 71 3.40 -8.56 29.89
C PRO A 71 3.21 -9.24 28.52
N ILE A 72 4.31 -9.74 27.95
CA ILE A 72 4.24 -10.47 26.67
C ILE A 72 3.36 -11.70 26.86
N PRO A 73 2.23 -11.81 26.15
CA PRO A 73 1.29 -12.91 26.34
C PRO A 73 1.80 -14.22 25.75
N ASN A 74 1.31 -15.34 26.26
CA ASN A 74 1.55 -16.66 25.71
C ASN A 74 0.60 -16.90 24.52
N VAL A 75 1.06 -16.54 23.34
CA VAL A 75 0.27 -16.67 22.09
C VAL A 75 1.15 -17.09 20.92
N LYS A 76 0.52 -17.76 19.95
CA LYS A 76 1.10 -17.98 18.62
C LYS A 76 0.38 -17.09 17.60
N VAL A 77 1.17 -16.41 16.78
CA VAL A 77 0.69 -15.57 15.66
C VAL A 77 0.97 -16.32 14.37
N ILE A 78 -0.02 -16.50 13.54
CA ILE A 78 0.06 -17.31 12.32
C ILE A 78 -0.26 -16.45 11.10
N ALA A 79 0.67 -16.31 10.17
CA ALA A 79 0.40 -15.74 8.85
C ALA A 79 -0.30 -16.79 7.98
N ARG A 80 -1.62 -16.63 7.78
CA ARG A 80 -2.46 -17.57 7.02
C ARG A 80 -2.45 -17.30 5.52
N LYS A 81 -2.50 -16.02 5.14
CA LYS A 81 -2.48 -15.59 3.74
C LYS A 81 -1.52 -14.42 3.59
N CYS A 82 -0.65 -14.52 2.62
CA CYS A 82 0.36 -13.52 2.28
C CYS A 82 0.22 -13.13 0.80
N ASN A 83 -0.95 -12.60 0.40
CA ASN A 83 -1.21 -12.27 -0.99
C ASN A 83 -0.54 -10.95 -1.41
N ILE A 84 -0.24 -10.07 -0.43
CA ILE A 84 0.46 -8.81 -0.68
C ILE A 84 1.95 -9.13 -0.84
N PRO A 85 2.51 -8.97 -2.05
CA PRO A 85 3.89 -9.34 -2.31
C PRO A 85 4.87 -8.44 -1.56
N MET A 86 5.87 -9.04 -0.92
CA MET A 86 6.88 -8.29 -0.17
C MET A 86 7.81 -7.50 -1.09
N VAL A 87 8.13 -6.27 -0.67
CA VAL A 87 9.13 -5.39 -1.35
C VAL A 87 8.78 -5.14 -2.83
N ARG A 88 7.49 -4.91 -3.13
CA ARG A 88 6.96 -4.69 -4.48
C ARG A 88 6.13 -3.40 -4.62
N GLY A 89 6.12 -2.51 -3.60
CA GLY A 89 5.37 -1.25 -3.65
C GLY A 89 3.85 -1.39 -3.44
N LEU A 90 3.39 -2.49 -2.83
CA LEU A 90 1.98 -2.70 -2.46
C LEU A 90 1.73 -2.65 -0.94
N GLY A 91 2.59 -1.97 -0.20
CA GLY A 91 2.39 -1.69 1.22
C GLY A 91 2.53 -2.90 2.15
N SER A 92 3.32 -3.94 1.80
CA SER A 92 3.45 -5.14 2.64
C SER A 92 4.04 -4.84 4.03
N SER A 93 5.02 -3.93 4.14
CA SER A 93 5.56 -3.45 5.42
C SER A 93 4.47 -2.79 6.27
N SER A 94 3.76 -1.84 5.68
CA SER A 94 2.67 -1.11 6.33
C SER A 94 1.53 -2.04 6.76
N ALA A 95 1.16 -3.02 5.92
CA ALA A 95 0.17 -4.04 6.26
C ALA A 95 0.62 -4.88 7.48
N ALA A 96 1.92 -5.19 7.59
CA ALA A 96 2.48 -5.91 8.72
C ALA A 96 2.42 -5.07 10.01
N ILE A 97 2.81 -3.78 9.95
CA ILE A 97 2.69 -2.84 11.09
C ILE A 97 1.23 -2.73 11.53
N VAL A 98 0.30 -2.53 10.59
CA VAL A 98 -1.14 -2.40 10.86
C VAL A 98 -1.69 -3.67 11.52
N ALA A 99 -1.30 -4.85 11.05
CA ALA A 99 -1.70 -6.12 11.64
C ALA A 99 -1.17 -6.26 13.08
N GLY A 100 0.12 -5.96 13.29
CA GLY A 100 0.76 -6.04 14.61
C GLY A 100 0.13 -5.11 15.64
N LEU A 101 -0.08 -3.84 15.30
CA LEU A 101 -0.76 -2.87 16.16
C LEU A 101 -2.18 -3.33 16.53
N THR A 102 -2.94 -3.76 15.52
CA THR A 102 -4.33 -4.23 15.71
C THR A 102 -4.39 -5.43 16.65
N LEU A 103 -3.53 -6.44 16.46
CA LEU A 103 -3.48 -7.62 17.30
C LEU A 103 -3.03 -7.31 18.73
N ALA A 104 -2.04 -6.43 18.90
CA ALA A 104 -1.57 -6.06 20.22
C ALA A 104 -2.67 -5.37 21.06
N TYR A 105 -3.39 -4.41 20.48
CA TYR A 105 -4.52 -3.74 21.14
C TYR A 105 -5.65 -4.73 21.46
N ALA A 106 -5.97 -5.64 20.55
CA ALA A 106 -6.97 -6.68 20.77
C ALA A 106 -6.59 -7.61 21.94
N LEU A 107 -5.33 -8.03 22.04
CA LEU A 107 -4.83 -8.89 23.10
C LEU A 107 -4.82 -8.20 24.47
N MET A 108 -4.59 -6.89 24.51
CA MET A 108 -4.69 -6.08 25.72
C MET A 108 -6.15 -5.79 26.14
N GLY A 109 -7.14 -6.16 25.30
CA GLY A 109 -8.54 -5.80 25.56
C GLY A 109 -8.81 -4.31 25.48
N LYS A 110 -7.97 -3.55 24.77
CA LYS A 110 -8.13 -2.11 24.57
C LYS A 110 -9.06 -1.82 23.41
N ASP A 111 -9.75 -0.67 23.46
CA ASP A 111 -10.59 -0.20 22.36
C ASP A 111 -9.77 0.01 21.09
N PHE A 112 -10.35 -0.37 19.97
CA PHE A 112 -9.77 -0.29 18.66
C PHE A 112 -10.23 1.00 17.96
N ASP A 113 -9.51 2.09 18.20
CA ASP A 113 -9.69 3.35 17.48
C ASP A 113 -8.76 3.37 16.26
N LYS A 114 -9.35 3.28 15.06
CA LYS A 114 -8.60 3.23 13.80
C LYS A 114 -7.80 4.50 13.53
N ASP A 115 -8.32 5.67 13.86
CA ASP A 115 -7.64 6.96 13.62
C ASP A 115 -6.40 7.08 14.52
N LEU A 116 -6.54 6.71 15.80
CA LEU A 116 -5.41 6.68 16.73
C LEU A 116 -4.33 5.70 16.26
N LEU A 117 -4.71 4.49 15.86
CA LEU A 117 -3.77 3.47 15.43
C LEU A 117 -3.14 3.79 14.06
N ALA A 118 -3.88 4.43 13.16
CA ALA A 118 -3.33 4.94 11.91
C ALA A 118 -2.26 5.99 12.14
N TYR A 119 -2.46 6.89 13.12
CA TYR A 119 -1.44 7.85 13.52
C TYR A 119 -0.20 7.17 14.13
N LYS A 120 -0.38 6.19 15.03
CA LYS A 120 0.73 5.42 15.58
C LYS A 120 1.54 4.70 14.48
N ALA A 121 0.85 4.07 13.53
CA ALA A 121 1.49 3.43 12.40
C ALA A 121 2.27 4.43 11.52
N TRP A 122 1.71 5.64 11.31
CA TRP A 122 2.39 6.72 10.60
C TRP A 122 3.69 7.13 11.27
N VAL A 123 3.69 7.26 12.60
CA VAL A 123 4.92 7.58 13.36
C VAL A 123 5.98 6.48 13.20
N ILE A 124 5.57 5.21 13.17
CA ILE A 124 6.48 4.06 12.98
C ILE A 124 7.03 4.01 11.55
N GLU A 125 6.18 4.15 10.55
CA GLU A 125 6.55 4.05 9.12
C GLU A 125 7.29 5.30 8.62
N GLY A 126 6.99 6.47 9.20
CA GLY A 126 7.54 7.77 8.83
C GLY A 126 6.76 8.50 7.73
N HIS A 127 5.80 7.85 7.07
CA HIS A 127 4.90 8.44 6.06
C HIS A 127 3.52 7.79 6.08
N PRO A 128 2.43 8.55 5.75
CA PRO A 128 1.05 8.10 5.94
C PRO A 128 0.48 7.28 4.79
N ASP A 129 1.01 7.44 3.61
CA ASP A 129 0.43 7.08 2.31
C ASP A 129 0.16 5.58 2.10
N ASN A 130 0.70 4.71 2.95
CA ASN A 130 0.37 3.29 3.01
C ASN A 130 -0.40 2.94 4.29
N VAL A 131 0.12 3.31 5.47
CA VAL A 131 -0.47 2.88 6.75
C VAL A 131 -1.86 3.46 6.98
N VAL A 132 -2.10 4.72 6.58
CA VAL A 132 -3.39 5.36 6.79
C VAL A 132 -4.49 4.72 5.95
N PRO A 133 -4.36 4.56 4.62
CA PRO A 133 -5.38 3.85 3.86
C PRO A 133 -5.48 2.37 4.25
N CYS A 134 -4.41 1.73 4.72
CA CYS A 134 -4.48 0.36 5.25
C CYS A 134 -5.38 0.25 6.49
N PHE A 135 -5.36 1.26 7.40
CA PHE A 135 -6.27 1.31 8.55
C PHE A 135 -7.70 1.71 8.17
N LEU A 136 -7.84 2.77 7.38
CA LEU A 136 -9.13 3.44 7.18
C LEU A 136 -9.90 2.96 5.94
N GLY A 137 -9.20 2.37 4.97
CA GLY A 137 -9.74 2.09 3.65
C GLY A 137 -9.80 3.33 2.75
N GLY A 138 -10.18 3.13 1.49
CA GLY A 138 -10.37 4.20 0.51
C GLY A 138 -9.07 4.85 0.02
N MET A 139 -9.23 5.94 -0.72
CA MET A 139 -8.15 6.85 -1.07
C MET A 139 -8.07 7.94 0.00
N THR A 140 -6.91 8.13 0.59
CA THR A 140 -6.67 9.09 1.67
C THR A 140 -5.63 10.12 1.29
N ILE A 141 -5.82 11.34 1.80
CA ILE A 141 -4.82 12.41 1.80
C ILE A 141 -4.52 12.71 3.25
N SER A 142 -3.24 12.70 3.61
CA SER A 142 -2.81 12.93 4.99
C SER A 142 -1.71 13.99 5.04
N VAL A 143 -1.79 14.87 6.05
CA VAL A 143 -0.81 15.91 6.32
C VAL A 143 -0.58 16.01 7.83
N MET A 144 0.66 16.31 8.22
CA MET A 144 1.02 16.66 9.59
C MET A 144 1.11 18.17 9.70
N ASP A 145 0.34 18.76 10.60
CA ASP A 145 0.39 20.20 10.89
C ASP A 145 0.53 20.43 12.39
N GLU A 146 1.55 21.16 12.79
CA GLU A 146 1.89 21.41 14.20
C GLU A 146 1.89 20.15 15.10
N GLY A 147 2.35 19.03 14.58
CA GLY A 147 2.40 17.74 15.29
C GLY A 147 1.04 17.02 15.40
N LYS A 148 0.01 17.51 14.70
CA LYS A 148 -1.30 16.87 14.62
C LYS A 148 -1.54 16.26 13.24
N PRO A 149 -2.01 15.01 13.16
CA PRO A 149 -2.35 14.39 11.88
C PRO A 149 -3.74 14.87 11.40
N TYR A 150 -3.83 15.17 10.13
CA TYR A 150 -5.09 15.44 9.45
C TYR A 150 -5.21 14.49 8.27
N THR A 151 -6.33 13.79 8.18
CA THR A 151 -6.64 12.85 7.10
C THR A 151 -8.02 13.15 6.53
N THR A 152 -8.14 13.06 5.22
CA THR A 152 -9.42 13.12 4.51
C THR A 152 -9.49 12.07 3.42
N HIS A 153 -10.72 11.70 3.04
CA HIS A 153 -10.95 10.73 1.96
C HIS A 153 -11.29 11.42 0.64
N VAL A 154 -10.82 10.81 -0.45
CA VAL A 154 -11.25 11.16 -1.81
C VAL A 154 -12.22 10.08 -2.30
N PRO A 155 -13.44 10.44 -2.72
CA PRO A 155 -14.41 9.48 -3.19
C PRO A 155 -13.97 8.88 -4.53
N ILE A 156 -13.95 7.55 -4.61
CA ILE A 156 -13.68 6.79 -5.84
C ILE A 156 -14.92 5.98 -6.20
N GLU A 157 -15.39 6.07 -7.43
CA GLU A 157 -16.51 5.25 -7.91
C GLU A 157 -16.10 3.78 -8.08
N ASP A 158 -17.05 2.86 -7.92
CA ASP A 158 -16.81 1.42 -8.06
C ASP A 158 -16.42 1.00 -9.49
N ARG A 159 -16.74 1.84 -10.48
CA ARG A 159 -16.32 1.64 -11.88
C ARG A 159 -14.83 1.90 -12.11
N VAL A 160 -14.13 2.59 -11.20
CA VAL A 160 -12.69 2.80 -11.29
C VAL A 160 -11.97 1.54 -10.83
N LYS A 161 -11.12 0.98 -11.70
CA LYS A 161 -10.34 -0.23 -11.45
C LYS A 161 -8.86 0.08 -11.50
N PHE A 162 -8.11 -0.61 -10.66
CA PHE A 162 -6.65 -0.51 -10.58
C PHE A 162 -6.04 -1.82 -11.07
N MET A 163 -5.32 -1.77 -12.17
CA MET A 163 -4.59 -2.93 -12.69
C MET A 163 -3.14 -2.84 -12.22
N ALA A 164 -2.75 -3.75 -11.32
CA ALA A 164 -1.40 -3.84 -10.81
C ALA A 164 -0.59 -4.83 -11.64
N VAL A 165 0.46 -4.36 -12.29
CA VAL A 165 1.51 -5.20 -12.88
C VAL A 165 2.64 -5.31 -11.87
N ILE A 166 2.88 -6.52 -11.39
CA ILE A 166 3.86 -6.85 -10.35
C ILE A 166 5.01 -7.61 -11.00
N PRO A 167 6.16 -6.96 -11.23
CA PRO A 167 7.34 -7.61 -11.78
C PRO A 167 7.93 -8.67 -10.83
N PRO A 168 8.70 -9.64 -11.35
CA PRO A 168 9.32 -10.69 -10.53
C PRO A 168 10.46 -10.18 -9.64
N TYR A 169 11.03 -9.01 -9.92
CA TYR A 169 12.14 -8.42 -9.15
C TYR A 169 11.65 -7.47 -8.03
N LYS A 170 12.42 -7.44 -6.96
CA LYS A 170 12.21 -6.57 -5.79
C LYS A 170 12.84 -5.18 -6.01
N THR A 171 12.28 -4.15 -5.36
CA THR A 171 12.86 -2.81 -5.32
C THR A 171 12.89 -2.34 -3.87
N GLU A 172 14.09 -2.15 -3.32
CA GLU A 172 14.25 -1.72 -1.94
C GLU A 172 13.82 -0.25 -1.78
N THR A 173 12.99 0.02 -0.78
CA THR A 173 12.51 1.38 -0.47
C THR A 173 13.66 2.34 -0.18
N LYS A 174 14.72 1.87 0.50
CA LYS A 174 15.90 2.67 0.78
C LYS A 174 16.58 3.15 -0.50
N GLN A 175 16.86 2.24 -1.43
CA GLN A 175 17.46 2.58 -2.72
C GLN A 175 16.58 3.56 -3.51
N SER A 176 15.27 3.34 -3.51
CA SER A 176 14.28 4.22 -4.16
C SER A 176 14.19 5.62 -3.56
N ARG A 177 14.58 5.81 -2.29
CA ARG A 177 14.69 7.12 -1.67
C ARG A 177 16.04 7.78 -1.93
N GLU A 178 17.13 7.03 -1.99
CA GLU A 178 18.49 7.55 -2.21
C GLU A 178 18.67 8.18 -3.60
N VAL A 179 17.91 7.76 -4.62
CA VAL A 179 17.96 8.35 -5.97
C VAL A 179 17.22 9.68 -6.10
N LEU A 180 16.45 10.09 -5.10
CA LEU A 180 15.72 11.34 -5.14
C LEU A 180 16.66 12.53 -4.91
N PRO A 181 16.52 13.64 -5.67
CA PRO A 181 17.28 14.84 -5.41
C PRO A 181 16.87 15.47 -4.07
N LYS A 182 17.80 16.23 -3.48
CA LYS A 182 17.52 16.99 -2.26
C LYS A 182 16.72 18.26 -2.53
N ASP A 183 16.85 18.83 -3.72
CA ASP A 183 16.25 20.09 -4.12
C ASP A 183 15.48 19.91 -5.43
N TYR A 184 14.36 20.63 -5.56
CA TYR A 184 13.52 20.65 -6.75
C TYR A 184 13.37 22.06 -7.28
N THR A 185 13.20 22.19 -8.59
CA THR A 185 12.96 23.51 -9.20
C THR A 185 11.56 24.01 -8.85
N ARG A 186 11.40 25.35 -8.86
CA ARG A 186 10.05 25.95 -8.72
C ARG A 186 9.07 25.40 -9.75
N ALA A 187 9.52 25.15 -10.97
CA ALA A 187 8.69 24.61 -12.04
C ALA A 187 8.19 23.19 -11.71
N ASP A 188 9.06 22.33 -11.17
CA ASP A 188 8.69 20.97 -10.75
C ASP A 188 7.68 21.00 -9.60
N CYS A 189 7.88 21.88 -8.61
CA CYS A 189 6.93 22.07 -7.50
C CYS A 189 5.55 22.53 -8.00
N ILE A 190 5.51 23.55 -8.88
CA ILE A 190 4.24 24.04 -9.47
C ILE A 190 3.54 22.92 -10.24
N GLN A 191 4.28 22.15 -11.01
CA GLN A 191 3.73 21.04 -11.78
C GLN A 191 3.13 19.96 -10.87
N ASN A 192 3.82 19.58 -9.80
CA ASN A 192 3.32 18.57 -8.85
C ASN A 192 2.07 19.04 -8.10
N VAL A 193 2.10 20.27 -7.56
CA VAL A 193 0.93 20.86 -6.87
C VAL A 193 -0.28 20.93 -7.80
N SER A 194 -0.11 21.39 -9.03
CA SER A 194 -1.21 21.49 -10.00
C SER A 194 -1.78 20.12 -10.37
N ARG A 195 -0.93 19.12 -10.53
CA ARG A 195 -1.36 17.75 -10.89
C ARG A 195 -2.02 17.01 -9.74
N ALA A 196 -1.48 17.10 -8.53
CA ALA A 196 -2.13 16.55 -7.34
C ALA A 196 -3.52 17.14 -7.13
N SER A 197 -3.65 18.46 -7.24
CA SER A 197 -4.95 19.15 -7.15
C SER A 197 -5.92 18.73 -8.25
N MET A 198 -5.41 18.58 -9.49
CA MET A 198 -6.21 18.12 -10.63
C MET A 198 -6.68 16.68 -10.45
N MET A 199 -5.82 15.78 -9.96
CA MET A 199 -6.16 14.38 -9.69
C MET A 199 -7.30 14.25 -8.68
N ILE A 200 -7.18 14.94 -7.55
CA ILE A 200 -8.22 14.93 -6.51
C ILE A 200 -9.54 15.49 -7.07
N ASN A 201 -9.48 16.60 -7.81
CA ASN A 201 -10.67 17.19 -8.39
C ASN A 201 -11.29 16.32 -9.50
N ALA A 202 -10.49 15.61 -10.29
CA ALA A 202 -10.95 14.67 -11.31
C ALA A 202 -11.77 13.53 -10.70
N PHE A 203 -11.32 12.97 -9.56
CA PHE A 203 -12.09 11.96 -8.83
C PHE A 203 -13.38 12.54 -8.22
N ASN A 204 -13.30 13.71 -7.57
CA ASN A 204 -14.47 14.37 -6.97
C ASN A 204 -15.57 14.71 -7.98
N LEU A 205 -15.20 15.20 -9.16
CA LEU A 205 -16.13 15.59 -10.21
C LEU A 205 -16.45 14.43 -11.18
N LYS A 206 -15.76 13.28 -11.04
CA LYS A 206 -15.85 12.14 -11.97
C LYS A 206 -15.41 12.49 -13.38
N ASP A 207 -14.49 13.44 -13.49
CA ASP A 207 -13.94 13.93 -14.75
C ASP A 207 -12.64 13.19 -15.09
N TYR A 208 -12.79 11.92 -15.42
CA TYR A 208 -11.69 10.96 -15.52
C TYR A 208 -10.75 11.21 -16.71
N HIS A 209 -11.15 12.00 -17.70
CA HIS A 209 -10.27 12.30 -18.84
C HIS A 209 -9.04 13.13 -18.43
N LEU A 210 -9.09 13.81 -17.28
CA LEU A 210 -7.98 14.58 -16.72
C LEU A 210 -6.91 13.69 -16.07
N LEU A 211 -7.24 12.44 -15.71
CA LEU A 211 -6.36 11.60 -14.89
C LEU A 211 -5.03 11.27 -15.59
N ARG A 212 -5.02 11.07 -16.91
CA ARG A 212 -3.78 10.84 -17.65
C ARG A 212 -2.74 11.95 -17.44
N THR A 213 -3.19 13.20 -17.46
CA THR A 213 -2.31 14.33 -17.16
C THR A 213 -2.02 14.43 -15.67
N ALA A 214 -3.03 14.17 -14.84
CA ALA A 214 -2.97 14.35 -13.41
C ALA A 214 -2.02 13.37 -12.69
N PHE A 215 -1.85 12.15 -13.17
CA PHE A 215 -0.88 11.19 -12.62
C PHE A 215 0.59 11.50 -12.94
N GLY A 216 0.85 12.49 -13.79
CA GLY A 216 2.22 12.92 -14.05
C GLY A 216 2.88 13.50 -12.80
N ASP A 217 4.15 13.20 -12.60
CA ASP A 217 4.92 13.57 -11.42
C ASP A 217 6.31 14.10 -11.81
N ARG A 218 6.87 14.97 -10.97
CA ARG A 218 8.23 15.53 -11.10
C ARG A 218 9.08 15.32 -9.86
N ILE A 219 8.50 14.74 -8.79
CA ILE A 219 9.16 14.60 -7.50
C ILE A 219 9.87 13.24 -7.36
N HIS A 220 9.21 12.13 -7.75
CA HIS A 220 9.79 10.81 -7.52
C HIS A 220 9.85 9.91 -8.77
N GLN A 221 8.80 9.86 -9.59
CA GLN A 221 8.74 8.94 -10.73
C GLN A 221 9.89 9.13 -11.75
N PRO A 222 10.29 10.35 -12.13
CA PRO A 222 11.39 10.55 -13.07
C PRO A 222 12.72 9.91 -12.62
N TYR A 223 12.91 9.78 -11.31
CA TYR A 223 14.14 9.23 -10.71
C TYR A 223 14.03 7.74 -10.41
N ARG A 224 12.83 7.24 -10.10
CA ARG A 224 12.59 5.84 -9.73
C ARG A 224 12.29 4.94 -10.92
N LEU A 225 11.52 5.40 -11.91
CA LEU A 225 11.16 4.60 -13.10
C LEU A 225 12.38 4.06 -13.87
N PRO A 226 13.50 4.79 -14.00
CA PRO A 226 14.71 4.25 -14.64
C PRO A 226 15.32 3.03 -13.92
N LEU A 227 14.99 2.80 -12.64
CA LEU A 227 15.40 1.59 -11.91
C LEU A 227 14.61 0.34 -12.33
N LEU A 228 13.48 0.52 -13.00
CA LEU A 228 12.58 -0.56 -13.41
C LEU A 228 12.73 -0.81 -14.91
N LYS A 229 13.38 -1.91 -15.27
CA LYS A 229 13.72 -2.25 -16.67
C LYS A 229 12.49 -2.33 -17.61
N ASP A 230 11.32 -2.69 -17.07
CA ASP A 230 10.11 -2.93 -17.86
C ASP A 230 9.10 -1.76 -17.79
N ALA A 231 9.40 -0.67 -17.06
CA ALA A 231 8.43 0.38 -16.76
C ALA A 231 7.83 1.04 -18.01
N THR A 232 8.67 1.40 -18.97
CA THR A 232 8.22 2.02 -20.22
C THR A 232 7.27 1.08 -20.99
N TYR A 233 7.65 -0.18 -21.13
CA TYR A 233 6.84 -1.17 -21.83
C TYR A 233 5.49 -1.40 -21.15
N VAL A 234 5.46 -1.53 -19.82
CA VAL A 234 4.23 -1.71 -19.05
C VAL A 234 3.31 -0.50 -19.20
N PHE A 235 3.86 0.72 -19.14
CA PHE A 235 3.05 1.93 -19.34
C PHE A 235 2.50 2.04 -20.78
N GLU A 236 3.24 1.61 -21.78
CA GLU A 236 2.74 1.52 -23.15
C GLU A 236 1.61 0.50 -23.26
N LEU A 237 1.77 -0.69 -22.66
CA LEU A 237 0.70 -1.69 -22.60
C LEU A 237 -0.57 -1.15 -21.94
N PHE A 238 -0.47 -0.41 -20.83
CA PHE A 238 -1.62 0.23 -20.20
C PHE A 238 -2.33 1.20 -21.16
N LYS A 239 -1.57 2.06 -21.84
CA LYS A 239 -2.12 3.03 -22.83
C LYS A 239 -2.80 2.36 -23.99
N GLU A 240 -2.15 1.38 -24.61
CA GLU A 240 -2.69 0.61 -25.75
C GLU A 240 -4.00 -0.12 -25.40
N ASN A 241 -4.14 -0.53 -24.12
CA ASN A 241 -5.33 -1.22 -23.62
C ASN A 241 -6.34 -0.29 -22.93
N GLY A 242 -6.22 1.03 -23.12
CA GLY A 242 -7.24 2.01 -22.75
C GLY A 242 -7.23 2.42 -21.27
N ALA A 243 -6.08 2.32 -20.58
CA ALA A 243 -5.94 2.96 -19.29
C ALA A 243 -6.19 4.47 -19.39
N ILE A 244 -6.87 5.02 -18.41
CA ILE A 244 -7.13 6.47 -18.30
C ILE A 244 -6.01 7.21 -17.55
N GLY A 245 -5.05 6.47 -17.02
CA GLY A 245 -3.85 6.98 -16.37
C GLY A 245 -2.99 5.83 -15.88
N GLU A 246 -1.73 6.11 -15.64
CA GLU A 246 -0.74 5.15 -15.15
C GLU A 246 0.22 5.82 -14.18
N PHE A 247 0.70 5.07 -13.20
CA PHE A 247 1.69 5.54 -12.22
C PHE A 247 2.46 4.39 -11.58
N MET A 248 3.56 4.71 -10.92
CA MET A 248 4.35 3.79 -10.12
C MET A 248 3.77 3.69 -8.71
N SER A 249 3.52 2.48 -8.22
CA SER A 249 3.02 2.23 -6.87
C SER A 249 4.13 2.34 -5.83
N GLY A 250 4.02 3.31 -4.92
CA GLY A 250 4.98 3.51 -3.84
C GLY A 250 6.42 3.68 -4.32
N SER A 251 7.31 2.81 -3.84
CA SER A 251 8.71 2.73 -4.25
C SER A 251 8.97 1.78 -5.44
N GLY A 252 7.92 1.14 -5.95
CA GLY A 252 7.98 0.08 -6.96
C GLY A 252 8.25 -1.30 -6.30
N SER A 253 8.38 -2.35 -7.07
CA SER A 253 8.43 -2.45 -8.55
C SER A 253 7.07 -2.43 -9.23
N THR A 254 5.95 -2.49 -8.51
CA THR A 254 4.61 -2.52 -9.07
C THR A 254 4.29 -1.23 -9.85
N LEU A 255 3.72 -1.41 -11.03
CA LEU A 255 3.19 -0.35 -11.87
C LEU A 255 1.66 -0.48 -11.94
N MET A 256 0.97 0.65 -11.84
CA MET A 256 -0.47 0.74 -11.79
C MET A 256 -1.04 1.39 -13.04
N GLY A 257 -2.01 0.71 -13.67
CA GLY A 257 -2.89 1.29 -14.68
C GLY A 257 -4.27 1.54 -14.09
N VAL A 258 -4.86 2.69 -14.37
CA VAL A 258 -6.23 3.02 -13.95
C VAL A 258 -7.17 2.86 -15.13
N PHE A 259 -8.25 2.12 -14.92
CA PHE A 259 -9.25 1.78 -15.94
C PHE A 259 -10.65 2.14 -15.46
N LEU A 260 -11.59 2.24 -16.40
CA LEU A 260 -13.00 2.38 -16.09
C LEU A 260 -13.75 1.11 -16.52
N ASP A 261 -14.76 0.77 -15.71
CA ASP A 261 -15.67 -0.37 -15.91
C ASP A 261 -14.94 -1.73 -15.90
N ASP A 262 -15.59 -2.76 -16.38
CA ASP A 262 -14.96 -4.07 -16.48
C ASP A 262 -13.85 -4.07 -17.53
N CYS A 263 -12.68 -4.49 -17.13
CA CYS A 263 -11.49 -4.57 -17.95
C CYS A 263 -10.77 -5.93 -17.85
N GLN A 264 -11.51 -6.99 -17.52
CA GLN A 264 -10.95 -8.33 -17.37
C GLN A 264 -10.30 -8.84 -18.66
N ASP A 265 -10.92 -8.58 -19.82
CA ASP A 265 -10.34 -8.95 -21.12
C ASP A 265 -9.00 -8.23 -21.36
N ARG A 266 -8.92 -6.96 -20.99
CA ARG A 266 -7.68 -6.16 -21.09
C ARG A 266 -6.59 -6.69 -20.16
N LYS A 267 -6.98 -7.13 -18.94
CA LYS A 267 -6.06 -7.79 -18.01
C LYS A 267 -5.45 -9.04 -18.67
N LEU A 268 -6.26 -9.89 -19.27
CA LEU A 268 -5.78 -11.13 -19.92
C LEU A 268 -4.77 -10.82 -21.05
N VAL A 269 -5.04 -9.83 -21.89
CA VAL A 269 -4.13 -9.40 -22.97
C VAL A 269 -2.79 -8.90 -22.41
N ILE A 270 -2.83 -8.08 -21.36
CA ILE A 270 -1.62 -7.54 -20.73
C ILE A 270 -0.83 -8.66 -20.05
N GLU A 271 -1.52 -9.55 -19.34
CA GLU A 271 -0.91 -10.69 -18.65
C GLU A 271 -0.22 -11.65 -19.64
N GLU A 272 -0.85 -11.97 -20.76
CA GLU A 272 -0.28 -12.82 -21.83
C GLU A 272 1.02 -12.20 -22.37
N LYS A 273 0.99 -10.91 -22.73
CA LYS A 273 2.17 -10.20 -23.26
C LYS A 273 3.32 -10.16 -22.26
N LEU A 274 3.02 -9.96 -20.98
CA LEU A 274 4.04 -9.89 -19.92
C LEU A 274 4.61 -11.28 -19.59
N LYS A 275 3.77 -12.31 -19.51
CA LYS A 275 4.22 -13.70 -19.32
C LYS A 275 5.06 -14.25 -20.45
N ALA A 276 4.91 -13.71 -21.66
CA ALA A 276 5.80 -14.02 -22.78
C ALA A 276 7.23 -13.49 -22.58
N ILE A 277 7.42 -12.45 -21.74
CA ILE A 277 8.73 -11.90 -21.37
C ILE A 277 9.31 -12.66 -20.17
N ASP A 278 8.50 -12.81 -19.11
CA ASP A 278 8.85 -13.53 -17.92
C ASP A 278 7.57 -14.13 -17.29
N PRO A 279 7.47 -15.48 -17.15
CA PRO A 279 6.27 -16.14 -16.63
C PRO A 279 5.94 -15.78 -15.18
N LEU A 280 6.87 -15.17 -14.44
CA LEU A 280 6.69 -14.76 -13.04
C LEU A 280 6.03 -13.39 -12.88
N PHE A 281 5.73 -12.65 -13.97
CA PHE A 281 4.89 -11.46 -13.87
C PHE A 281 3.49 -11.83 -13.35
N ARG A 282 3.02 -11.05 -12.37
CA ARG A 282 1.64 -11.12 -11.88
C ARG A 282 0.89 -9.89 -12.35
N VAL A 283 -0.35 -10.10 -12.78
CA VAL A 283 -1.27 -8.99 -13.13
C VAL A 283 -2.54 -9.17 -12.31
N GLU A 284 -2.82 -8.19 -11.46
CA GLU A 284 -4.01 -8.19 -10.62
C GLU A 284 -4.94 -7.05 -11.02
N LEU A 285 -6.25 -7.34 -11.12
CA LEU A 285 -7.28 -6.33 -11.28
C LEU A 285 -7.95 -6.10 -9.94
N LEU A 286 -7.75 -4.91 -9.38
CA LEU A 286 -8.08 -4.59 -8.00
C LEU A 286 -9.16 -3.50 -7.93
N ASN A 287 -10.02 -3.62 -6.92
CA ASN A 287 -10.97 -2.60 -6.53
C ASN A 287 -10.43 -1.83 -5.32
N VAL A 288 -11.06 -0.68 -5.05
CA VAL A 288 -10.78 0.06 -3.81
C VAL A 288 -11.35 -0.70 -2.62
N ASP A 289 -10.51 -1.04 -1.66
CA ASP A 289 -10.99 -1.46 -0.34
C ASP A 289 -11.48 -0.23 0.43
N ARG A 290 -12.73 -0.22 0.87
CA ARG A 290 -13.36 0.91 1.57
C ARG A 290 -13.38 0.74 3.08
N THR A 291 -12.91 -0.39 3.57
CA THR A 291 -13.06 -0.81 4.96
C THR A 291 -11.77 -0.64 5.75
N GLY A 292 -10.62 -0.85 5.09
CA GLY A 292 -9.32 -0.93 5.74
C GLY A 292 -9.19 -2.21 6.57
N VAL A 293 -8.38 -2.14 7.61
CA VAL A 293 -8.16 -3.28 8.50
C VAL A 293 -9.46 -3.77 9.15
N VAL A 294 -9.62 -5.07 9.19
CA VAL A 294 -10.75 -5.74 9.86
C VAL A 294 -10.22 -6.68 10.94
N LEU A 295 -10.69 -6.50 12.17
CA LEU A 295 -10.46 -7.39 13.30
C LEU A 295 -11.73 -8.21 13.56
N SER A 296 -11.58 -9.52 13.73
CA SER A 296 -12.68 -10.43 14.11
C SER A 296 -12.24 -11.39 15.21
N LYS A 297 -13.17 -11.82 16.04
CA LYS A 297 -12.98 -12.95 16.98
C LYS A 297 -13.20 -14.27 16.23
N ILE A 298 -12.36 -15.25 16.51
CA ILE A 298 -12.42 -16.62 15.97
C ILE A 298 -12.45 -17.64 17.10
#